data_14c0c382dd8cf465b438b904bde7c56e
#
_entry.id   14c0c382dd8cf465b438b904bde7c56e
#
_cell.length_a   1.000
_cell.length_b   1.000
_cell.length_c   1.000
_cell.angle_alpha   90.00
_cell.angle_beta   90.00
_cell.angle_gamma   90.00
#
_symmetry.space_group_name_H-M   'P 1'
#
loop_
_entity.id
_entity.type
_entity.pdbx_description
1 polymer ?
#
loop_
_entity_poly.entity_id
_entity_poly.type
_entity_poly.pdbx_seq_one_letter_code
_entity_poly.pdbx_strand_id
1 'polypeptide(L)'
;LEDLEAIASYMEENYVVDPLKSFLTVAFPNSGFTQPAYDKAPEKRKIYAKKVLWSFQADTPISSEKCIYTGKPAVGLSLDVKNELPPGRTYRQHIPLVTGEDVINFHPYGDAGLPVSGEALLAIQAFPLGCAKVGGRLLAVHSDDSSFAYRFAKHFLTENRKAILAAQQAGEKKLAEPPRRVATLLIETLLELERERNEVQKDEEHPVSVTAYHLSNSGQGIALDIYYLPLEITDFLRVAITPRYITSWEKLKARGWEIVEGKRSKKKDGVEEVQQPRFNVLYEDLFRLPDEASQFIRRYFLRRPVRNKIPGDPRAGYSLLNEANLVSWDLTQLFLEKVVSMDKNRIEQIRKLGDVLAEYVNNENDRKFFHSFLTVKRYDNLRASLIRLNVARMKNYQDPVVSFDQYIEIFEQGEELPYSDWRLARDLVLIRMVERLHGLGWIEANKESLPDTEVFNEE
;
A
#
# COMPACT_ATOMS: atom_id res chain seq x y z
N LEU A 1 -8.34 -28.54 21.12
CA LEU A 1 -7.95 -28.22 22.51
C LEU A 1 -6.45 -28.16 22.64
N GLU A 2 -5.70 -29.18 22.24
CA GLU A 2 -4.22 -29.20 22.30
C GLU A 2 -3.55 -27.96 21.69
N ASP A 3 -4.03 -27.48 20.55
CA ASP A 3 -3.51 -26.26 19.90
C ASP A 3 -3.73 -25.00 20.75
N LEU A 4 -4.89 -24.89 21.41
CA LEU A 4 -5.21 -23.75 22.27
C LEU A 4 -4.35 -23.76 23.53
N GLU A 5 -4.10 -24.94 24.11
CA GLU A 5 -3.21 -25.11 25.25
C GLU A 5 -1.77 -24.76 24.90
N ALA A 6 -1.29 -25.19 23.71
CA ALA A 6 0.03 -24.84 23.22
C ALA A 6 0.21 -23.32 23.04
N ILE A 7 -0.81 -22.64 22.50
CA ILE A 7 -0.82 -21.19 22.32
C ILE A 7 -0.83 -20.48 23.68
N ALA A 8 -1.67 -20.91 24.62
CA ALA A 8 -1.75 -20.33 25.96
C ALA A 8 -0.42 -20.50 26.71
N SER A 9 0.20 -21.69 26.68
CA SER A 9 1.50 -21.96 27.29
C SER A 9 2.59 -21.07 26.68
N TYR A 10 2.65 -20.98 25.34
CA TYR A 10 3.61 -20.10 24.67
C TYR A 10 3.49 -18.65 25.13
N MET A 11 2.26 -18.12 25.22
CA MET A 11 2.03 -16.75 25.66
C MET A 11 2.38 -16.56 27.15
N GLU A 12 2.03 -17.50 28.01
CA GLU A 12 2.37 -17.42 29.44
C GLU A 12 3.88 -17.34 29.67
N GLU A 13 4.66 -18.11 28.92
CA GLU A 13 6.11 -18.14 28.99
C GLU A 13 6.76 -16.88 28.38
N ASN A 14 6.25 -16.38 27.26
CA ASN A 14 6.93 -15.35 26.47
C ASN A 14 6.45 -13.93 26.75
N TYR A 15 5.21 -13.72 27.21
CA TYR A 15 4.65 -12.39 27.49
C TYR A 15 5.31 -11.66 28.64
N VAL A 16 6.12 -12.35 29.41
CA VAL A 16 6.94 -11.79 30.50
C VAL A 16 8.31 -11.27 30.04
N VAL A 17 8.69 -11.53 28.81
CA VAL A 17 10.00 -11.14 28.25
C VAL A 17 9.97 -9.69 27.82
N ASP A 18 10.97 -8.90 28.25
CA ASP A 18 10.99 -7.44 28.05
C ASP A 18 10.75 -6.95 26.62
N PRO A 19 11.40 -7.45 25.56
CA PRO A 19 11.13 -7.00 24.20
C PRO A 19 9.66 -7.19 23.80
N LEU A 20 9.05 -8.32 24.16
CA LEU A 20 7.67 -8.63 23.84
C LEU A 20 6.69 -7.81 24.71
N LYS A 21 7.00 -7.60 26.00
CA LYS A 21 6.20 -6.71 26.87
C LYS A 21 6.05 -5.31 26.27
N SER A 22 7.13 -4.75 25.73
CA SER A 22 7.09 -3.42 25.11
C SER A 22 6.17 -3.36 23.89
N PHE A 23 6.06 -4.47 23.18
CA PHE A 23 5.17 -4.64 22.03
C PHE A 23 3.71 -4.78 22.49
N LEU A 24 3.46 -5.62 23.49
CA LEU A 24 2.11 -5.86 24.02
C LEU A 24 1.50 -4.62 24.70
N THR A 25 2.33 -3.73 25.28
CA THR A 25 1.84 -2.49 25.89
C THR A 25 1.07 -1.61 24.89
N VAL A 26 1.33 -1.72 23.60
CA VAL A 26 0.63 -0.97 22.56
C VAL A 26 -0.84 -1.41 22.45
N ALA A 27 -1.10 -2.71 22.60
CA ALA A 27 -2.45 -3.29 22.52
C ALA A 27 -3.16 -3.29 23.88
N PHE A 28 -2.46 -3.69 24.93
CA PHE A 28 -3.00 -3.96 26.26
C PHE A 28 -2.29 -3.13 27.34
N PRO A 29 -2.47 -1.79 27.35
CA PRO A 29 -1.95 -0.98 28.43
C PRO A 29 -2.65 -1.38 29.76
N ASN A 30 -1.90 -1.39 30.84
CA ASN A 30 -2.37 -1.80 32.16
C ASN A 30 -2.67 -3.32 32.32
N SER A 31 -2.35 -4.14 31.35
CA SER A 31 -2.44 -5.61 31.45
C SER A 31 -1.51 -6.15 32.54
N GLY A 32 -1.89 -7.26 33.16
CA GLY A 32 -1.04 -7.98 34.11
C GLY A 32 0.28 -8.47 33.49
N PHE A 33 0.39 -8.55 32.17
CA PHE A 33 1.63 -8.88 31.45
C PHE A 33 2.55 -7.66 31.27
N THR A 34 1.99 -6.46 31.14
CA THR A 34 2.75 -5.25 30.74
C THR A 34 3.06 -4.32 31.92
N GLN A 35 2.31 -4.39 33.00
CA GLN A 35 2.46 -3.51 34.16
C GLN A 35 3.71 -3.84 35.01
N PRO A 36 4.61 -2.88 35.26
CA PRO A 36 5.81 -3.11 36.08
C PRO A 36 5.52 -3.59 37.52
N ALA A 37 4.35 -3.29 38.06
CA ALA A 37 3.96 -3.76 39.39
C ALA A 37 3.89 -5.29 39.48
N TYR A 38 3.56 -5.96 38.37
CA TYR A 38 3.51 -7.42 38.31
C TYR A 38 4.89 -8.07 38.15
N ASP A 39 5.93 -7.33 37.75
CA ASP A 39 7.31 -7.82 37.73
C ASP A 39 7.82 -8.15 39.14
N LYS A 40 7.32 -7.38 40.14
CA LYS A 40 7.63 -7.59 41.55
C LYS A 40 6.68 -8.58 42.26
N ALA A 41 5.69 -9.10 41.57
CA ALA A 41 4.67 -9.99 42.10
C ALA A 41 4.33 -11.13 41.12
N PRO A 42 5.26 -12.06 40.86
CA PRO A 42 5.10 -13.12 39.85
C PRO A 42 3.88 -14.01 40.09
N GLU A 43 3.51 -14.25 41.34
CA GLU A 43 2.30 -15.03 41.66
C GLU A 43 1.02 -14.33 41.19
N LYS A 44 0.95 -13.01 41.31
CA LYS A 44 -0.20 -12.25 40.80
C LYS A 44 -0.27 -12.33 39.27
N ARG A 45 0.88 -12.35 38.59
CA ARG A 45 0.95 -12.53 37.15
C ARG A 45 0.44 -13.91 36.71
N LYS A 46 0.80 -14.98 37.43
CA LYS A 46 0.29 -16.32 37.17
C LYS A 46 -1.24 -16.40 37.32
N ILE A 47 -1.77 -15.76 38.36
CA ILE A 47 -3.23 -15.67 38.56
C ILE A 47 -3.88 -14.95 37.39
N TYR A 48 -3.31 -13.84 36.94
CA TYR A 48 -3.79 -13.10 35.77
C TYR A 48 -3.73 -13.94 34.50
N ALA A 49 -2.59 -14.59 34.22
CA ALA A 49 -2.42 -15.46 33.08
C ALA A 49 -3.46 -16.59 33.06
N LYS A 50 -3.68 -17.27 34.21
CA LYS A 50 -4.71 -18.29 34.31
C LYS A 50 -6.10 -17.78 33.96
N LYS A 51 -6.46 -16.59 34.42
CA LYS A 51 -7.77 -15.99 34.16
C LYS A 51 -7.94 -15.50 32.71
N VAL A 52 -6.89 -15.01 32.08
CA VAL A 52 -6.97 -14.38 30.75
C VAL A 52 -6.63 -15.35 29.63
N LEU A 53 -5.62 -16.21 29.81
CA LEU A 53 -5.16 -17.13 28.76
C LEU A 53 -5.83 -18.50 28.82
N TRP A 54 -6.26 -18.95 30.02
CA TRP A 54 -6.76 -20.32 30.22
C TRP A 54 -8.29 -20.39 30.41
N SER A 55 -9.02 -19.29 30.29
CA SER A 55 -10.48 -19.27 30.45
C SER A 55 -11.28 -20.03 29.39
N PHE A 56 -10.65 -20.62 28.41
CA PHE A 56 -11.28 -21.52 27.44
C PHE A 56 -11.44 -22.95 27.96
N GLN A 57 -10.86 -23.29 29.11
CA GLN A 57 -10.94 -24.63 29.70
C GLN A 57 -12.39 -24.95 30.17
N ALA A 58 -12.75 -26.21 30.10
CA ALA A 58 -14.11 -26.67 30.34
C ALA A 58 -14.60 -26.46 31.79
N ASP A 59 -13.69 -26.34 32.76
CA ASP A 59 -13.95 -26.04 34.17
C ASP A 59 -14.16 -24.57 34.49
N THR A 60 -13.94 -23.69 33.51
CA THR A 60 -14.12 -22.25 33.68
C THR A 60 -15.61 -21.91 33.83
N PRO A 61 -16.00 -21.17 34.90
CA PRO A 61 -17.38 -20.69 35.04
C PRO A 61 -17.81 -19.87 33.81
N ILE A 62 -19.05 -20.07 33.39
CA ILE A 62 -19.67 -19.32 32.29
C ILE A 62 -20.75 -18.36 32.81
N SER A 63 -20.94 -17.25 32.13
CA SER A 63 -22.00 -16.25 32.37
C SER A 63 -23.24 -16.58 31.53
N SER A 64 -24.39 -16.04 31.92
CA SER A 64 -25.59 -16.03 31.08
C SER A 64 -25.48 -15.09 29.87
N GLU A 65 -24.53 -14.17 29.87
CA GLU A 65 -24.28 -13.25 28.77
C GLU A 65 -23.58 -13.97 27.60
N LYS A 66 -23.81 -13.46 26.41
CA LYS A 66 -23.18 -13.98 25.20
C LYS A 66 -21.95 -13.14 24.80
N CYS A 67 -20.88 -13.83 24.44
CA CYS A 67 -19.71 -13.22 23.84
C CYS A 67 -20.09 -12.42 22.58
N ILE A 68 -19.67 -11.18 22.51
CA ILE A 68 -19.95 -10.30 21.35
C ILE A 68 -19.30 -10.77 20.04
N TYR A 69 -18.22 -11.56 20.12
CA TYR A 69 -17.49 -12.05 18.95
C TYR A 69 -17.98 -13.42 18.45
N THR A 70 -18.37 -14.30 19.34
CA THR A 70 -18.65 -15.72 18.98
C THR A 70 -20.08 -16.14 19.21
N GLY A 71 -20.87 -15.36 19.97
CA GLY A 71 -22.20 -15.75 20.40
C GLY A 71 -22.24 -16.88 21.45
N LYS A 72 -21.09 -17.48 21.81
CA LYS A 72 -20.97 -18.49 22.88
C LYS A 72 -21.14 -17.82 24.25
N PRO A 73 -21.41 -18.59 25.33
CA PRO A 73 -21.42 -18.02 26.68
C PRO A 73 -20.12 -17.27 27.01
N ALA A 74 -20.24 -16.11 27.63
CA ALA A 74 -19.09 -15.37 28.12
C ALA A 74 -18.50 -16.05 29.36
N VAL A 75 -17.25 -15.70 29.68
CA VAL A 75 -16.59 -16.16 30.92
C VAL A 75 -17.37 -15.68 32.14
N GLY A 76 -17.54 -16.51 33.16
CA GLY A 76 -18.29 -16.20 34.39
C GLY A 76 -17.42 -15.80 35.57
N LEU A 77 -16.13 -15.50 35.36
CA LEU A 77 -15.21 -15.09 36.42
C LEU A 77 -14.71 -13.66 36.19
N SER A 78 -14.28 -12.99 37.24
CA SER A 78 -13.60 -11.69 37.12
C SER A 78 -12.20 -11.87 36.52
N LEU A 79 -11.88 -11.05 35.49
CA LEU A 79 -10.63 -11.16 34.75
C LEU A 79 -9.46 -10.37 35.35
N ASP A 80 -9.66 -9.71 36.48
CA ASP A 80 -8.60 -9.09 37.25
C ASP A 80 -8.12 -9.95 38.43
N VAL A 81 -6.94 -9.65 38.96
CA VAL A 81 -6.32 -10.43 40.06
C VAL A 81 -7.08 -10.28 41.39
N LYS A 82 -7.69 -9.13 41.62
CA LYS A 82 -8.35 -8.80 42.87
C LYS A 82 -9.82 -9.19 42.93
N ASN A 83 -10.41 -9.61 41.79
CA ASN A 83 -11.84 -9.84 41.59
C ASN A 83 -12.72 -8.59 41.79
N GLU A 84 -12.19 -7.43 41.47
CA GLU A 84 -12.90 -6.15 41.56
C GLU A 84 -13.75 -5.87 40.31
N LEU A 85 -13.37 -6.42 39.16
CA LEU A 85 -14.12 -6.26 37.92
C LEU A 85 -15.34 -7.18 37.87
N PRO A 86 -16.44 -6.75 37.24
CA PRO A 86 -17.58 -7.60 36.96
C PRO A 86 -17.20 -8.88 36.22
N PRO A 87 -17.80 -10.04 36.59
CA PRO A 87 -17.48 -11.31 35.92
C PRO A 87 -17.70 -11.26 34.40
N GLY A 88 -16.75 -11.82 33.66
CA GLY A 88 -16.81 -11.95 32.21
C GLY A 88 -16.66 -10.67 31.42
N ARG A 89 -16.50 -9.54 32.08
CA ARG A 89 -16.33 -8.25 31.41
C ARG A 89 -14.87 -7.94 31.10
N THR A 90 -14.61 -7.55 29.84
CA THR A 90 -13.29 -7.16 29.35
C THR A 90 -13.21 -5.67 29.11
N TYR A 91 -12.05 -5.12 29.38
CA TYR A 91 -11.75 -3.69 29.31
C TYR A 91 -10.41 -3.46 28.59
N ARG A 92 -9.93 -2.23 28.56
CA ARG A 92 -8.70 -1.78 27.93
C ARG A 92 -7.46 -2.66 28.20
N GLN A 93 -7.37 -3.27 29.39
CA GLN A 93 -6.27 -4.18 29.73
C GLN A 93 -6.38 -5.56 29.07
N HIS A 94 -7.53 -5.91 28.50
CA HIS A 94 -7.80 -7.21 27.92
C HIS A 94 -8.02 -7.18 26.41
N ILE A 95 -8.61 -6.09 25.90
CA ILE A 95 -9.00 -5.95 24.49
C ILE A 95 -8.49 -4.61 23.97
N PRO A 96 -7.86 -4.58 22.75
CA PRO A 96 -7.50 -3.32 22.09
C PRO A 96 -8.76 -2.52 21.69
N LEU A 97 -8.60 -1.21 21.56
CA LEU A 97 -9.62 -0.28 21.07
C LEU A 97 -10.89 -0.17 21.95
N VAL A 98 -10.83 -0.62 23.18
CA VAL A 98 -11.89 -0.39 24.17
C VAL A 98 -11.43 0.57 25.27
N THR A 99 -12.41 1.14 25.98
CA THR A 99 -12.16 2.10 27.07
C THR A 99 -11.87 1.41 28.40
N GLY A 100 -11.64 2.22 29.45
CA GLY A 100 -11.49 1.73 30.82
C GLY A 100 -12.81 1.25 31.42
N GLU A 101 -12.71 0.75 32.65
CA GLU A 101 -13.82 0.16 33.43
C GLU A 101 -14.93 1.15 33.78
N ASP A 102 -14.59 2.44 33.88
CA ASP A 102 -15.52 3.50 34.22
C ASP A 102 -16.25 4.13 33.03
N VAL A 103 -16.03 3.62 31.83
CA VAL A 103 -16.56 4.21 30.60
C VAL A 103 -17.36 3.18 29.80
N ILE A 104 -18.54 3.59 29.34
CA ILE A 104 -19.40 2.79 28.47
C ILE A 104 -18.71 2.57 27.11
N ASN A 105 -18.65 1.31 26.63
CA ASN A 105 -18.06 0.91 25.37
C ASN A 105 -19.13 0.61 24.33
N PHE A 106 -20.04 1.50 24.03
CA PHE A 106 -21.07 1.36 22.97
C PHE A 106 -21.69 -0.05 22.87
N HIS A 107 -21.77 -0.77 23.96
CA HIS A 107 -22.44 -2.07 24.03
C HIS A 107 -23.97 -1.86 23.98
N PRO A 108 -24.77 -2.73 23.36
CA PRO A 108 -26.20 -2.55 23.14
C PRO A 108 -27.01 -2.20 24.39
N TYR A 109 -26.57 -2.60 25.55
CA TYR A 109 -27.27 -2.33 26.84
C TYR A 109 -26.62 -1.23 27.69
N GLY A 110 -25.59 -0.55 27.14
CA GLY A 110 -24.94 0.54 27.87
C GLY A 110 -24.06 0.13 29.05
N ASP A 111 -23.82 -1.18 29.23
CA ASP A 111 -22.99 -1.68 30.32
C ASP A 111 -21.51 -1.43 30.06
N ALA A 112 -20.75 -1.16 31.12
CA ALA A 112 -19.30 -1.04 31.02
C ALA A 112 -18.63 -2.39 30.72
N GLY A 113 -17.61 -2.38 29.89
CA GLY A 113 -16.90 -3.57 29.45
C GLY A 113 -17.68 -4.39 28.40
N LEU A 114 -17.05 -5.43 27.88
CA LEU A 114 -17.59 -6.29 26.83
C LEU A 114 -17.58 -7.76 27.28
N PRO A 115 -18.70 -8.50 27.14
CA PRO A 115 -18.73 -9.91 27.47
C PRO A 115 -17.98 -10.74 26.40
N VAL A 116 -17.07 -11.60 26.84
CA VAL A 116 -16.17 -12.37 25.93
C VAL A 116 -16.05 -13.81 26.39
N SER A 117 -16.09 -14.77 25.47
CA SER A 117 -15.78 -16.18 25.74
C SER A 117 -14.28 -16.40 25.92
N GLY A 118 -13.90 -17.47 26.62
CA GLY A 118 -12.49 -17.79 26.86
C GLY A 118 -11.68 -18.00 25.57
N GLU A 119 -12.26 -18.63 24.57
CA GLU A 119 -11.61 -18.83 23.25
C GLU A 119 -11.39 -17.51 22.52
N ALA A 120 -12.39 -16.61 22.54
CA ALA A 120 -12.25 -15.29 21.93
C ALA A 120 -11.20 -14.44 22.69
N LEU A 121 -11.17 -14.52 24.01
CA LEU A 121 -10.18 -13.82 24.81
C LEU A 121 -8.76 -14.30 24.50
N LEU A 122 -8.54 -15.62 24.41
CA LEU A 122 -7.25 -16.18 24.01
C LEU A 122 -6.82 -15.69 22.60
N ALA A 123 -7.74 -15.73 21.63
CA ALA A 123 -7.48 -15.24 20.29
C ALA A 123 -7.10 -13.74 20.25
N ILE A 124 -7.82 -12.92 21.06
CA ILE A 124 -7.52 -11.47 21.19
C ILE A 124 -6.16 -11.26 21.83
N GLN A 125 -5.80 -12.04 22.85
CA GLN A 125 -4.47 -11.94 23.46
C GLN A 125 -3.35 -12.37 22.49
N ALA A 126 -3.62 -13.31 21.59
CA ALA A 126 -2.68 -13.74 20.54
C ALA A 126 -2.58 -12.73 19.36
N PHE A 127 -3.60 -11.89 19.16
CA PHE A 127 -3.69 -10.95 18.02
C PHE A 127 -2.44 -10.10 17.77
N PRO A 128 -1.77 -9.49 18.78
CA PRO A 128 -0.57 -8.70 18.54
C PRO A 128 0.58 -9.49 17.91
N LEU A 129 0.68 -10.79 18.16
CA LEU A 129 1.75 -11.63 17.61
C LEU A 129 1.70 -11.71 16.09
N GLY A 130 0.48 -11.63 15.51
CA GLY A 130 0.25 -11.59 14.07
C GLY A 130 0.25 -10.18 13.46
N CYS A 131 0.64 -9.16 14.20
CA CYS A 131 0.71 -7.76 13.74
C CYS A 131 2.16 -7.33 13.55
N ALA A 132 2.43 -6.43 12.60
CA ALA A 132 3.69 -5.70 12.58
C ALA A 132 3.65 -4.53 13.57
N LYS A 133 4.80 -4.18 14.16
CA LYS A 133 4.96 -2.92 14.91
C LYS A 133 5.58 -1.88 14.00
N VAL A 134 4.89 -0.78 13.77
CA VAL A 134 5.38 0.30 12.91
C VAL A 134 4.88 1.66 13.42
N GLY A 135 5.75 2.63 13.52
CA GLY A 135 5.42 3.97 14.02
C GLY A 135 4.85 3.97 15.44
N GLY A 136 5.28 3.05 16.29
CA GLY A 136 4.81 2.90 17.67
C GLY A 136 3.44 2.27 17.84
N ARG A 137 2.81 1.78 16.75
CA ARG A 137 1.47 1.15 16.74
C ARG A 137 1.52 -0.23 16.14
N LEU A 138 0.43 -0.99 16.28
CA LEU A 138 0.23 -2.29 15.65
C LEU A 138 -0.37 -2.11 14.26
N LEU A 139 0.12 -2.87 13.29
CA LEU A 139 -0.47 -3.00 11.96
C LEU A 139 -1.01 -4.41 11.78
N ALA A 140 -2.32 -4.54 11.78
CA ALA A 140 -3.04 -5.76 11.47
C ALA A 140 -3.56 -5.71 10.04
N VAL A 141 -3.56 -6.84 9.33
CA VAL A 141 -4.05 -6.93 7.96
C VAL A 141 -5.20 -7.90 7.89
N HIS A 142 -6.27 -7.48 7.24
CA HIS A 142 -7.44 -8.27 6.90
C HIS A 142 -7.59 -8.38 5.40
N SER A 143 -8.14 -9.50 4.93
CA SER A 143 -8.52 -9.77 3.56
C SER A 143 -9.85 -10.50 3.53
N ASP A 144 -10.59 -10.38 2.44
CA ASP A 144 -11.76 -11.23 2.13
C ASP A 144 -11.36 -12.70 1.94
N ASP A 145 -10.11 -12.98 1.57
CA ASP A 145 -9.51 -14.31 1.61
C ASP A 145 -8.84 -14.56 2.98
N SER A 146 -9.45 -15.42 3.79
CA SER A 146 -8.93 -15.79 5.11
C SER A 146 -7.55 -16.46 5.06
N SER A 147 -7.25 -17.20 4.01
CA SER A 147 -5.93 -17.82 3.79
C SER A 147 -4.87 -16.75 3.54
N PHE A 148 -5.22 -15.70 2.82
CA PHE A 148 -4.31 -14.58 2.56
C PHE A 148 -4.09 -13.71 3.82
N ALA A 149 -5.15 -13.44 4.58
CA ALA A 149 -5.04 -12.78 5.88
C ALA A 149 -4.13 -13.58 6.85
N TYR A 150 -4.27 -14.92 6.86
CA TYR A 150 -3.40 -15.80 7.62
C TYR A 150 -1.93 -15.72 7.19
N ARG A 151 -1.64 -15.62 5.90
CA ARG A 151 -0.26 -15.45 5.40
C ARG A 151 0.37 -14.16 5.91
N PHE A 152 -0.36 -13.04 5.93
CA PHE A 152 0.11 -11.80 6.56
C PHE A 152 0.43 -11.99 8.05
N ALA A 153 -0.49 -12.57 8.79
CA ALA A 153 -0.29 -12.81 10.22
C ALA A 153 0.92 -13.74 10.49
N LYS A 154 1.09 -14.79 9.69
CA LYS A 154 2.23 -15.71 9.76
C LYS A 154 3.56 -15.03 9.42
N HIS A 155 3.58 -14.20 8.38
CA HIS A 155 4.75 -13.40 8.02
C HIS A 155 5.16 -12.48 9.18
N PHE A 156 4.23 -11.71 9.72
CA PHE A 156 4.52 -10.80 10.85
C PHE A 156 4.92 -11.56 12.13
N LEU A 157 4.29 -12.69 12.44
CA LEU A 157 4.70 -13.53 13.55
C LEU A 157 6.15 -14.00 13.39
N THR A 158 6.53 -14.41 12.17
CA THR A 158 7.89 -14.87 11.88
C THR A 158 8.91 -13.75 12.07
N GLU A 159 8.63 -12.57 11.55
CA GLU A 159 9.50 -11.40 11.71
C GLU A 159 9.58 -10.92 13.18
N ASN A 160 8.45 -10.92 13.89
CA ASN A 160 8.44 -10.60 15.32
C ASN A 160 9.30 -11.58 16.14
N ARG A 161 9.21 -12.89 15.86
CA ARG A 161 10.04 -13.90 16.54
C ARG A 161 11.53 -13.68 16.29
N LYS A 162 11.94 -13.38 15.06
CA LYS A 162 13.33 -13.03 14.73
C LYS A 162 13.77 -11.78 15.48
N ALA A 163 12.93 -10.74 15.48
CA ALA A 163 13.25 -9.47 16.15
C ALA A 163 13.34 -9.62 17.69
N ILE A 164 12.47 -10.44 18.30
CA ILE A 164 12.54 -10.77 19.73
C ILE A 164 13.86 -11.46 20.07
N LEU A 165 14.23 -12.50 19.32
CA LEU A 165 15.48 -13.22 19.52
C LEU A 165 16.71 -12.29 19.38
N ALA A 166 16.73 -11.45 18.35
CA ALA A 166 17.80 -10.48 18.12
C ALA A 166 17.89 -9.47 19.28
N ALA A 167 16.75 -8.94 19.74
CA ALA A 167 16.72 -8.01 20.87
C ALA A 167 17.19 -8.66 22.18
N GLN A 168 16.81 -9.91 22.43
CA GLN A 168 17.28 -10.67 23.62
C GLN A 168 18.80 -10.87 23.57
N GLN A 169 19.36 -11.26 22.43
CA GLN A 169 20.81 -11.44 22.26
C GLN A 169 21.59 -10.13 22.44
N ALA A 170 20.99 -9.00 22.00
CA ALA A 170 21.60 -7.68 22.19
C ALA A 170 21.36 -7.07 23.58
N GLY A 171 20.60 -7.72 24.47
CA GLY A 171 20.23 -7.17 25.77
C GLY A 171 19.25 -5.98 25.70
N GLU A 172 18.56 -5.82 24.56
CA GLU A 172 17.63 -4.75 24.33
C GLU A 172 16.26 -5.02 25.00
N LYS A 173 15.69 -3.96 25.59
CA LYS A 173 14.37 -4.06 26.27
C LYS A 173 13.18 -3.77 25.35
N LYS A 174 13.43 -3.27 24.14
CA LYS A 174 12.41 -2.89 23.18
C LYS A 174 12.59 -3.64 21.88
N LEU A 175 11.48 -3.98 21.27
CA LEU A 175 11.47 -4.54 19.93
C LEU A 175 11.83 -3.45 18.91
N ALA A 176 12.80 -3.74 18.04
CA ALA A 176 13.12 -2.87 16.92
C ALA A 176 11.92 -2.79 15.95
N GLU A 177 11.67 -1.60 15.43
CA GLU A 177 10.62 -1.40 14.43
C GLU A 177 11.22 -1.37 13.03
N PRO A 178 10.54 -1.92 12.02
CA PRO A 178 10.95 -1.74 10.64
C PRO A 178 11.14 -0.24 10.32
N PRO A 179 12.22 0.16 9.66
CA PRO A 179 12.45 1.57 9.31
C PRO A 179 11.59 1.95 8.08
N ARG A 180 10.30 1.64 8.14
CA ARG A 180 9.32 1.85 7.06
C ARG A 180 8.12 2.63 7.57
N ARG A 181 7.44 3.36 6.65
CA ARG A 181 6.07 3.85 6.88
C ARG A 181 5.06 2.72 6.64
N VAL A 182 3.87 2.88 7.18
CA VAL A 182 2.78 1.88 7.13
C VAL A 182 2.46 1.44 5.70
N ALA A 183 2.17 2.38 4.81
CA ALA A 183 1.82 2.07 3.41
C ALA A 183 2.96 1.34 2.68
N THR A 184 4.20 1.78 2.89
CA THR A 184 5.36 1.13 2.28
C THR A 184 5.54 -0.30 2.80
N LEU A 185 5.46 -0.52 4.11
CA LEU A 185 5.57 -1.85 4.70
C LEU A 185 4.46 -2.77 4.19
N LEU A 186 3.23 -2.27 4.16
CA LEU A 186 2.08 -3.03 3.69
C LEU A 186 2.24 -3.49 2.23
N ILE A 187 2.64 -2.59 1.33
CA ILE A 187 2.84 -2.94 -0.08
C ILE A 187 4.06 -3.86 -0.28
N GLU A 188 5.17 -3.64 0.45
CA GLU A 188 6.33 -4.56 0.39
C GLU A 188 5.92 -5.98 0.79
N THR A 189 5.21 -6.14 1.91
CA THR A 189 4.72 -7.44 2.39
C THR A 189 3.71 -8.05 1.42
N LEU A 190 2.76 -7.25 0.91
CA LEU A 190 1.80 -7.70 -0.09
C LEU A 190 2.49 -8.29 -1.32
N LEU A 191 3.46 -7.57 -1.88
CA LEU A 191 4.19 -8.01 -3.07
C LEU A 191 5.03 -9.28 -2.81
N GLU A 192 5.57 -9.46 -1.62
CA GLU A 192 6.28 -10.67 -1.22
C GLU A 192 5.33 -11.87 -1.17
N LEU A 193 4.19 -11.72 -0.48
CA LEU A 193 3.19 -12.78 -0.36
C LEU A 193 2.54 -13.13 -1.71
N GLU A 194 2.32 -12.17 -2.60
CA GLU A 194 1.82 -12.42 -3.95
C GLU A 194 2.85 -13.14 -4.82
N ARG A 195 4.15 -12.88 -4.65
CA ARG A 195 5.19 -13.68 -5.33
C ARG A 195 5.16 -15.13 -4.89
N GLU A 196 5.12 -15.37 -3.58
CA GLU A 196 5.00 -16.72 -3.03
C GLU A 196 3.72 -17.43 -3.53
N ARG A 197 2.61 -16.70 -3.62
CA ARG A 197 1.34 -17.21 -4.13
C ARG A 197 1.44 -17.61 -5.59
N ASN A 198 2.02 -16.76 -6.43
CA ASN A 198 2.21 -17.02 -7.87
C ASN A 198 3.12 -18.23 -8.14
N GLU A 199 4.08 -18.53 -7.23
CA GLU A 199 4.95 -19.69 -7.35
C GLU A 199 4.25 -21.01 -7.01
N VAL A 200 3.30 -20.99 -6.07
CA VAL A 200 2.63 -22.18 -5.54
C VAL A 200 1.31 -22.51 -6.25
N GLN A 201 0.52 -21.48 -6.57
CA GLN A 201 -0.82 -21.62 -7.13
C GLN A 201 -0.88 -21.07 -8.55
N LYS A 202 -0.65 -21.93 -9.55
CA LYS A 202 -0.69 -21.53 -10.97
C LYS A 202 -2.09 -21.31 -11.55
N ASP A 203 -3.16 -21.78 -10.89
CA ASP A 203 -4.50 -21.90 -11.51
C ASP A 203 -5.64 -21.13 -10.79
N GLU A 204 -5.42 -20.54 -9.61
CA GLU A 204 -6.46 -19.78 -8.90
C GLU A 204 -6.10 -18.28 -8.85
N GLU A 205 -6.47 -17.59 -9.93
CA GLU A 205 -6.18 -16.18 -10.11
C GLU A 205 -7.31 -15.27 -9.61
N HIS A 206 -7.71 -15.38 -8.35
CA HIS A 206 -8.65 -14.41 -7.79
C HIS A 206 -7.90 -13.27 -7.10
N PRO A 207 -8.17 -12.01 -7.49
CA PRO A 207 -7.69 -10.86 -6.75
C PRO A 207 -8.29 -10.85 -5.35
N VAL A 208 -7.55 -10.33 -4.37
CA VAL A 208 -7.96 -10.28 -2.97
C VAL A 208 -7.99 -8.84 -2.48
N SER A 209 -9.00 -8.49 -1.69
CA SER A 209 -9.00 -7.18 -1.03
C SER A 209 -8.03 -7.15 0.15
N VAL A 210 -7.46 -5.98 0.44
CA VAL A 210 -6.57 -5.80 1.58
C VAL A 210 -6.98 -4.57 2.36
N THR A 211 -7.31 -4.75 3.63
CA THR A 211 -7.55 -3.68 4.59
C THR A 211 -6.59 -3.80 5.75
N ALA A 212 -5.83 -2.75 6.03
CA ALA A 212 -4.93 -2.73 7.16
C ALA A 212 -5.39 -1.75 8.23
N TYR A 213 -5.34 -2.20 9.47
CA TYR A 213 -5.72 -1.45 10.67
C TYR A 213 -4.46 -1.09 11.44
N HIS A 214 -4.11 0.18 11.47
CA HIS A 214 -2.98 0.70 12.21
C HIS A 214 -3.46 1.30 13.52
N LEU A 215 -3.30 0.55 14.60
CA LEU A 215 -3.99 0.81 15.86
C LEU A 215 -3.07 0.89 17.07
N SER A 216 -3.50 1.63 18.07
CA SER A 216 -2.88 1.71 19.39
C SER A 216 -3.93 1.97 20.45
N ASN A 217 -3.73 1.36 21.61
CA ASN A 217 -4.53 1.62 22.82
C ASN A 217 -3.71 2.30 23.92
N SER A 218 -2.46 2.66 23.62
CA SER A 218 -1.52 3.27 24.56
C SER A 218 -1.56 4.80 24.55
N GLY A 219 -0.99 5.41 25.58
CA GLY A 219 -0.83 6.86 25.66
C GLY A 219 -2.13 7.60 25.97
N GLN A 220 -2.45 8.62 25.19
CA GLN A 220 -3.57 9.53 25.45
C GLN A 220 -4.93 8.99 25.04
N GLY A 221 -5.03 7.78 24.52
CA GLY A 221 -6.30 7.18 24.14
C GLY A 221 -6.19 6.18 23.00
N ILE A 222 -7.36 5.84 22.48
CA ILE A 222 -7.51 4.92 21.33
C ILE A 222 -7.12 5.67 20.06
N ALA A 223 -6.29 5.04 19.21
CA ALA A 223 -5.96 5.52 17.88
C ALA A 223 -6.15 4.40 16.87
N LEU A 224 -6.78 4.72 15.74
CA LEU A 224 -7.03 3.80 14.64
C LEU A 224 -6.98 4.56 13.33
N ASP A 225 -6.06 4.16 12.45
CA ASP A 225 -6.03 4.57 11.05
C ASP A 225 -6.29 3.34 10.18
N ILE A 226 -7.09 3.50 9.13
CA ILE A 226 -7.46 2.41 8.22
C ILE A 226 -6.83 2.69 6.87
N TYR A 227 -6.10 1.70 6.35
CA TYR A 227 -5.51 1.69 5.02
C TYR A 227 -6.26 0.67 4.18
N TYR A 228 -7.03 1.17 3.23
CA TYR A 228 -7.79 0.33 2.31
C TYR A 228 -7.11 0.30 0.95
N LEU A 229 -6.86 -0.89 0.44
CA LEU A 229 -6.33 -1.09 -0.90
C LEU A 229 -7.41 -1.78 -1.73
N PRO A 230 -8.01 -1.06 -2.70
CA PRO A 230 -9.06 -1.60 -3.55
C PRO A 230 -8.63 -2.84 -4.33
N LEU A 231 -9.59 -3.68 -4.67
CA LEU A 231 -9.38 -4.94 -5.38
C LEU A 231 -8.66 -4.73 -6.73
N GLU A 232 -8.97 -3.65 -7.43
CA GLU A 232 -8.37 -3.27 -8.69
C GLU A 232 -6.88 -3.01 -8.57
N ILE A 233 -6.46 -2.46 -7.42
CA ILE A 233 -5.05 -2.15 -7.16
C ILE A 233 -4.29 -3.42 -6.81
N THR A 234 -4.86 -4.28 -5.99
CA THR A 234 -4.22 -5.56 -5.65
C THR A 234 -4.11 -6.46 -6.86
N ASP A 235 -5.14 -6.51 -7.72
CA ASP A 235 -5.09 -7.25 -8.99
C ASP A 235 -4.04 -6.68 -9.95
N PHE A 236 -3.95 -5.35 -10.06
CA PHE A 236 -2.89 -4.71 -10.85
C PHE A 236 -1.50 -5.09 -10.31
N LEU A 237 -1.26 -4.99 -8.99
CA LEU A 237 0.02 -5.30 -8.38
C LEU A 237 0.42 -6.76 -8.58
N ARG A 238 -0.53 -7.69 -8.37
CA ARG A 238 -0.32 -9.12 -8.58
C ARG A 238 0.16 -9.43 -10.00
N VAL A 239 -0.47 -8.82 -11.01
CA VAL A 239 -0.08 -9.01 -12.42
C VAL A 239 1.22 -8.26 -12.76
N ALA A 240 1.43 -7.07 -12.20
CA ALA A 240 2.63 -6.26 -12.46
C ALA A 240 3.94 -6.94 -12.04
N ILE A 241 3.90 -7.84 -11.04
CA ILE A 241 5.07 -8.61 -10.60
C ILE A 241 5.33 -9.91 -11.39
N THR A 242 4.48 -10.24 -12.36
CA THR A 242 4.70 -11.43 -13.21
C THR A 242 5.89 -11.22 -14.17
N PRO A 243 6.51 -12.29 -14.72
CA PRO A 243 7.67 -12.20 -15.59
C PRO A 243 7.51 -11.24 -16.77
N ARG A 244 6.30 -11.07 -17.29
CA ARG A 244 6.00 -10.16 -18.39
C ARG A 244 6.23 -8.70 -18.04
N TYR A 245 5.87 -8.29 -16.83
CA TYR A 245 5.81 -6.87 -16.44
C TYR A 245 6.87 -6.47 -15.42
N ILE A 246 7.49 -7.44 -14.73
CA ILE A 246 8.36 -7.19 -13.56
C ILE A 246 9.47 -6.19 -13.86
N THR A 247 10.09 -6.24 -15.04
CA THR A 247 11.18 -5.34 -15.41
C THR A 247 10.72 -3.87 -15.45
N SER A 248 9.54 -3.62 -16.01
CA SER A 248 8.94 -2.28 -16.07
C SER A 248 8.45 -1.82 -14.69
N TRP A 249 7.86 -2.74 -13.92
CA TRP A 249 7.43 -2.47 -12.55
C TRP A 249 8.60 -2.09 -11.64
N GLU A 250 9.70 -2.83 -11.66
CA GLU A 250 10.88 -2.53 -10.84
C GLU A 250 11.49 -1.15 -11.17
N LYS A 251 11.45 -0.73 -12.43
CA LYS A 251 11.86 0.63 -12.82
C LYS A 251 10.95 1.69 -12.19
N LEU A 252 9.63 1.51 -12.21
CA LEU A 252 8.70 2.43 -11.55
C LEU A 252 8.88 2.45 -10.04
N LYS A 253 9.06 1.28 -9.42
CA LYS A 253 9.33 1.14 -7.99
C LYS A 253 10.62 1.89 -7.59
N ALA A 254 11.68 1.74 -8.37
CA ALA A 254 12.94 2.44 -8.15
C ALA A 254 12.77 3.97 -8.11
N ARG A 255 11.95 4.53 -9.00
CA ARG A 255 11.61 5.96 -8.99
C ARG A 255 10.98 6.43 -7.68
N GLY A 256 10.11 5.60 -7.10
CA GLY A 256 9.46 5.92 -5.83
C GLY A 256 10.46 6.04 -4.67
N TRP A 257 11.58 5.34 -4.73
CA TRP A 257 12.67 5.43 -3.75
C TRP A 257 13.59 6.63 -3.98
N GLU A 258 13.87 6.99 -5.22
CA GLU A 258 14.78 8.07 -5.59
C GLU A 258 14.36 9.45 -5.06
N ILE A 259 13.06 9.64 -4.81
CA ILE A 259 12.48 10.92 -4.38
C ILE A 259 12.82 11.26 -2.93
N VAL A 260 13.13 10.24 -2.13
CA VAL A 260 13.37 10.41 -0.71
C VAL A 260 14.86 10.51 -0.46
N GLU A 261 15.37 11.74 -0.41
CA GLU A 261 16.73 11.97 0.10
C GLU A 261 16.82 11.44 1.53
N GLY A 262 17.69 10.44 1.74
CA GLY A 262 18.04 10.02 3.10
C GLY A 262 18.58 11.22 3.87
N LYS A 263 18.02 11.52 5.03
CA LYS A 263 18.57 12.55 5.92
C LYS A 263 20.02 12.20 6.20
N ARG A 264 20.94 13.04 5.77
CA ARG A 264 22.36 12.93 6.16
C ARG A 264 22.45 13.18 7.65
N SER A 265 22.68 12.15 8.45
CA SER A 265 22.98 12.31 9.86
C SER A 265 24.50 12.30 10.04
N LYS A 266 25.04 13.35 10.63
CA LYS A 266 26.45 13.34 11.07
C LYS A 266 26.51 12.51 12.34
N LYS A 267 27.20 11.37 12.31
CA LYS A 267 27.65 10.70 13.53
C LYS A 267 28.68 11.55 14.26
N LYS A 268 28.77 11.39 15.59
CA LYS A 268 29.76 12.08 16.45
C LYS A 268 31.21 11.93 15.95
N ASP A 269 31.48 10.92 15.14
CA ASP A 269 32.83 10.57 14.62
C ASP A 269 33.07 11.08 13.18
N GLY A 270 32.24 11.98 12.65
CA GLY A 270 32.45 12.62 11.34
C GLY A 270 32.12 11.76 10.11
N VAL A 271 31.65 10.52 10.30
CA VAL A 271 31.23 9.65 9.20
C VAL A 271 29.78 9.99 8.82
N GLU A 272 29.56 10.36 7.57
CA GLU A 272 28.20 10.57 7.03
C GLU A 272 27.52 9.19 6.84
N GLU A 273 26.50 8.92 7.62
CA GLU A 273 25.63 7.76 7.41
C GLU A 273 24.42 8.19 6.59
N VAL A 274 24.29 7.65 5.39
CA VAL A 274 23.10 7.85 4.55
C VAL A 274 22.01 6.94 5.11
N GLN A 275 21.05 7.51 5.82
CA GLN A 275 19.87 6.75 6.26
C GLN A 275 19.07 6.31 5.03
N GLN A 276 18.75 5.03 4.95
CA GLN A 276 17.85 4.51 3.92
C GLN A 276 16.50 5.23 3.99
N PRO A 277 15.87 5.52 2.84
CA PRO A 277 14.55 6.14 2.82
C PRO A 277 13.52 5.28 3.55
N ARG A 278 12.65 5.93 4.35
CA ARG A 278 11.64 5.24 5.15
C ARG A 278 10.38 4.89 4.36
N PHE A 279 10.20 5.45 3.19
CA PHE A 279 8.99 5.22 2.39
C PHE A 279 9.27 5.32 0.89
N ASN A 280 8.47 4.61 0.14
CA ASN A 280 8.42 4.69 -1.32
C ASN A 280 7.21 5.54 -1.71
N VAL A 281 7.44 6.64 -2.44
CA VAL A 281 6.35 7.56 -2.80
C VAL A 281 5.34 6.91 -3.75
N LEU A 282 5.78 6.00 -4.63
CA LEU A 282 4.88 5.23 -5.47
C LEU A 282 3.88 4.41 -4.62
N TYR A 283 4.37 3.78 -3.55
CA TYR A 283 3.53 2.97 -2.67
C TYR A 283 2.53 3.82 -1.87
N GLU A 284 2.92 5.02 -1.44
CA GLU A 284 1.99 5.97 -0.80
C GLU A 284 0.90 6.44 -1.78
N ASP A 285 1.26 6.69 -3.05
CA ASP A 285 0.31 7.14 -4.07
C ASP A 285 -0.67 6.03 -4.51
N LEU A 286 -0.34 4.74 -4.35
CA LEU A 286 -1.27 3.63 -4.65
C LEU A 286 -2.56 3.68 -3.81
N PHE A 287 -2.49 4.20 -2.58
CA PHE A 287 -3.65 4.35 -1.71
C PHE A 287 -4.61 5.49 -2.11
N ARG A 288 -4.24 6.27 -3.13
CA ARG A 288 -5.08 7.34 -3.70
C ARG A 288 -5.76 6.93 -4.99
N LEU A 289 -5.51 5.70 -5.44
CA LEU A 289 -6.13 5.14 -6.63
C LEU A 289 -7.50 4.52 -6.28
N PRO A 290 -8.46 4.52 -7.22
CA PRO A 290 -8.35 5.01 -8.60
C PRO A 290 -8.52 6.52 -8.77
N ASP A 291 -8.91 7.27 -7.76
CA ASP A 291 -9.29 8.70 -7.85
C ASP A 291 -8.20 9.57 -8.50
N GLU A 292 -6.93 9.34 -8.17
CA GLU A 292 -5.80 10.08 -8.71
C GLU A 292 -5.09 9.38 -9.89
N ALA A 293 -5.78 8.48 -10.61
CA ALA A 293 -5.16 7.69 -11.69
C ALA A 293 -4.48 8.53 -12.78
N SER A 294 -5.09 9.63 -13.20
CA SER A 294 -4.48 10.56 -14.18
C SER A 294 -3.18 11.16 -13.68
N GLN A 295 -3.13 11.55 -12.41
CA GLN A 295 -1.91 12.10 -11.80
C GLN A 295 -0.84 11.03 -11.65
N PHE A 296 -1.25 9.81 -11.27
CA PHE A 296 -0.36 8.66 -11.14
C PHE A 296 0.32 8.35 -12.49
N ILE A 297 -0.44 8.28 -13.59
CA ILE A 297 0.10 8.08 -14.95
C ILE A 297 1.11 9.18 -15.29
N ARG A 298 0.77 10.44 -15.09
CA ARG A 298 1.66 11.56 -15.40
C ARG A 298 2.93 11.57 -14.55
N ARG A 299 2.83 11.13 -13.31
CA ARG A 299 3.96 11.10 -12.37
C ARG A 299 4.92 9.96 -12.64
N TYR A 300 4.41 8.77 -12.92
CA TYR A 300 5.21 7.55 -12.96
C TYR A 300 5.43 7.02 -14.38
N PHE A 301 4.46 7.10 -15.26
CA PHE A 301 4.57 6.65 -16.64
C PHE A 301 5.09 7.74 -17.58
N LEU A 302 4.66 8.97 -17.42
CA LEU A 302 5.09 10.08 -18.27
C LEU A 302 6.16 10.99 -17.61
N ARG A 303 6.50 10.78 -16.34
CA ARG A 303 7.47 11.59 -15.56
C ARG A 303 7.29 13.10 -15.68
N ARG A 304 6.05 13.57 -15.81
CA ARG A 304 5.81 15.01 -15.80
C ARG A 304 6.15 15.59 -14.43
N PRO A 305 6.86 16.73 -14.38
CA PRO A 305 7.16 17.39 -13.12
C PRO A 305 5.87 17.77 -12.39
N VAL A 306 5.83 17.54 -11.10
CA VAL A 306 4.74 17.98 -10.23
C VAL A 306 5.05 19.39 -9.75
N ARG A 307 4.02 20.22 -9.52
CA ARG A 307 4.16 21.63 -9.10
C ARG A 307 5.11 21.89 -7.92
N ASN A 308 5.16 20.97 -6.97
CA ASN A 308 6.04 21.10 -5.81
C ASN A 308 7.38 20.42 -6.09
N LYS A 309 8.33 21.18 -6.59
CA LYS A 309 9.72 20.72 -6.75
C LYS A 309 10.32 20.49 -5.36
N ILE A 310 10.57 19.24 -5.03
CA ILE A 310 11.45 18.91 -3.91
C ILE A 310 12.88 18.91 -4.47
N PRO A 311 13.82 19.69 -3.91
CA PRO A 311 15.21 19.62 -4.34
C PRO A 311 15.72 18.17 -4.34
N GLY A 312 16.34 17.74 -5.44
CA GLY A 312 16.77 16.36 -5.61
C GLY A 312 15.69 15.37 -6.08
N ASP A 313 14.44 15.83 -6.32
CA ASP A 313 13.38 14.98 -6.84
C ASP A 313 13.66 14.62 -8.32
N PRO A 314 13.95 13.34 -8.64
CA PRO A 314 14.21 12.91 -10.04
C PRO A 314 13.02 13.16 -10.96
N ARG A 315 11.80 13.30 -10.43
CA ARG A 315 10.60 13.66 -11.20
C ARG A 315 10.62 15.12 -11.65
N ALA A 316 11.40 15.98 -11.00
CA ALA A 316 11.59 17.37 -11.45
C ALA A 316 12.51 17.47 -12.67
N GLY A 317 13.33 16.45 -12.91
CA GLY A 317 14.23 16.35 -14.04
C GLY A 317 13.69 15.42 -15.12
N TYR A 318 12.85 15.92 -16.02
CA TYR A 318 12.37 15.14 -17.17
C TYR A 318 13.42 15.12 -18.29
N SER A 319 13.72 13.92 -18.80
CA SER A 319 14.53 13.71 -19.99
C SER A 319 13.85 12.73 -20.92
N LEU A 320 13.56 13.14 -22.15
CA LEU A 320 12.94 12.25 -23.15
C LEU A 320 13.75 10.98 -23.37
N LEU A 321 15.07 11.05 -23.34
CA LEU A 321 15.93 9.89 -23.50
C LEU A 321 15.77 8.91 -22.33
N ASN A 322 15.75 9.40 -21.10
CA ASN A 322 15.54 8.57 -19.93
C ASN A 322 14.11 8.02 -19.88
N GLU A 323 13.11 8.80 -20.28
CA GLU A 323 11.72 8.39 -20.34
C GLU A 323 11.49 7.27 -21.36
N ALA A 324 12.12 7.34 -22.53
CA ALA A 324 12.03 6.30 -23.54
C ALA A 324 12.49 4.92 -23.04
N ASN A 325 13.45 4.89 -22.09
CA ASN A 325 13.88 3.65 -21.44
C ASN A 325 12.96 3.16 -20.32
N LEU A 326 12.08 4.00 -19.83
CA LEU A 326 11.20 3.71 -18.69
C LEU A 326 9.76 3.45 -19.10
N VAL A 327 9.31 4.12 -20.14
CA VAL A 327 7.95 3.97 -20.68
C VAL A 327 7.76 2.53 -21.17
N SER A 328 6.68 1.92 -20.72
CA SER A 328 6.26 0.60 -21.17
C SER A 328 4.77 0.65 -21.45
N TRP A 329 4.40 0.53 -22.73
CA TRP A 329 3.00 0.51 -23.11
C TRP A 329 2.26 -0.68 -22.48
N ASP A 330 2.89 -1.85 -22.43
CA ASP A 330 2.27 -3.05 -21.88
C ASP A 330 1.88 -2.87 -20.40
N LEU A 331 2.74 -2.26 -19.59
CA LEU A 331 2.41 -1.98 -18.19
C LEU A 331 1.40 -0.83 -18.07
N THR A 332 1.48 0.18 -18.93
CA THR A 332 0.51 1.28 -19.00
C THR A 332 -0.88 0.74 -19.37
N GLN A 333 -0.97 -0.13 -20.36
CA GLN A 333 -2.22 -0.78 -20.78
C GLN A 333 -2.81 -1.60 -19.64
N LEU A 334 -2.00 -2.40 -18.94
CA LEU A 334 -2.43 -3.16 -17.76
C LEU A 334 -3.05 -2.23 -16.70
N PHE A 335 -2.41 -1.09 -16.43
CA PHE A 335 -2.92 -0.10 -15.47
C PHE A 335 -4.26 0.48 -15.92
N LEU A 336 -4.40 0.84 -17.20
CA LEU A 336 -5.64 1.37 -17.75
C LEU A 336 -6.79 0.36 -17.67
N GLU A 337 -6.52 -0.91 -17.98
CA GLU A 337 -7.53 -1.97 -17.95
C GLU A 337 -7.94 -2.31 -16.52
N LYS A 338 -6.99 -2.46 -15.59
CA LYS A 338 -7.25 -2.93 -14.23
C LYS A 338 -7.68 -1.83 -13.26
N VAL A 339 -7.03 -0.68 -13.30
CA VAL A 339 -7.22 0.40 -12.33
C VAL A 339 -8.19 1.47 -12.82
N VAL A 340 -8.07 1.86 -14.09
CA VAL A 340 -8.90 2.93 -14.67
C VAL A 340 -10.19 2.39 -15.26
N SER A 341 -10.26 1.08 -15.52
CA SER A 341 -11.38 0.42 -16.21
C SER A 341 -11.71 1.08 -17.56
N MET A 342 -10.66 1.53 -18.28
CA MET A 342 -10.82 2.19 -19.56
C MET A 342 -11.27 1.18 -20.63
N ASP A 343 -12.18 1.62 -21.52
CA ASP A 343 -12.65 0.80 -22.62
C ASP A 343 -11.52 0.31 -23.53
N LYS A 344 -11.52 -0.99 -23.86
CA LYS A 344 -10.46 -1.62 -24.64
C LYS A 344 -10.32 -1.05 -26.05
N ASN A 345 -11.46 -0.69 -26.68
CA ASN A 345 -11.42 -0.12 -28.01
C ASN A 345 -10.77 1.27 -27.99
N ARG A 346 -11.11 2.10 -27.01
CA ARG A 346 -10.47 3.40 -26.80
C ARG A 346 -8.94 3.23 -26.56
N ILE A 347 -8.53 2.26 -25.75
CA ILE A 347 -7.11 1.95 -25.53
C ILE A 347 -6.41 1.57 -26.83
N GLU A 348 -7.03 0.73 -27.66
CA GLU A 348 -6.48 0.32 -28.95
C GLU A 348 -6.35 1.50 -29.93
N GLN A 349 -7.34 2.39 -30.00
CA GLN A 349 -7.28 3.59 -30.83
C GLN A 349 -6.21 4.55 -30.37
N ILE A 350 -6.05 4.75 -29.07
CA ILE A 350 -4.93 5.52 -28.48
C ILE A 350 -3.57 4.93 -28.90
N ARG A 351 -3.44 3.63 -28.80
CA ARG A 351 -2.20 2.92 -29.19
C ARG A 351 -1.90 3.08 -30.69
N LYS A 352 -2.89 2.83 -31.54
CA LYS A 352 -2.77 2.99 -33.00
C LYS A 352 -2.35 4.40 -33.38
N LEU A 353 -3.00 5.42 -32.77
CA LEU A 353 -2.64 6.82 -33.03
C LEU A 353 -1.18 7.09 -32.61
N GLY A 354 -0.76 6.61 -31.45
CA GLY A 354 0.64 6.73 -30.99
C GLY A 354 1.64 6.11 -31.95
N ASP A 355 1.34 4.90 -32.49
CA ASP A 355 2.18 4.22 -33.47
C ASP A 355 2.28 5.01 -34.80
N VAL A 356 1.15 5.46 -35.32
CA VAL A 356 1.10 6.19 -36.61
C VAL A 356 1.79 7.56 -36.49
N LEU A 357 1.59 8.27 -35.38
CA LEU A 357 2.29 9.54 -35.13
C LEU A 357 3.80 9.34 -34.99
N ALA A 358 4.24 8.26 -34.35
CA ALA A 358 5.65 7.94 -34.23
C ALA A 358 6.28 7.62 -35.62
N GLU A 359 5.61 6.82 -36.43
CA GLU A 359 6.05 6.54 -37.80
C GLU A 359 6.14 7.80 -38.66
N TYR A 360 5.12 8.68 -38.56
CA TYR A 360 5.16 9.97 -39.23
C TYR A 360 6.39 10.80 -38.80
N VAL A 361 6.56 10.98 -37.48
CA VAL A 361 7.68 11.78 -36.93
C VAL A 361 9.02 11.20 -37.35
N ASN A 362 9.16 9.87 -37.35
CA ASN A 362 10.39 9.20 -37.77
C ASN A 362 10.69 9.40 -39.27
N ASN A 363 9.68 9.19 -40.13
CA ASN A 363 9.85 9.24 -41.59
C ASN A 363 10.11 10.64 -42.10
N GLU A 364 9.37 11.62 -41.59
CA GLU A 364 9.51 13.03 -42.01
C GLU A 364 10.54 13.81 -41.17
N ASN A 365 11.07 13.19 -40.11
CA ASN A 365 11.92 13.82 -39.09
C ASN A 365 11.31 15.13 -38.54
N ASP A 366 9.97 15.15 -38.36
CA ASP A 366 9.22 16.36 -37.96
C ASP A 366 9.34 16.63 -36.46
N ARG A 367 10.48 17.21 -36.07
CA ARG A 367 10.77 17.63 -34.68
C ARG A 367 9.80 18.72 -34.21
N LYS A 368 9.31 19.58 -35.11
CA LYS A 368 8.38 20.66 -34.76
C LYS A 368 7.02 20.12 -34.33
N PHE A 369 6.50 19.17 -35.09
CA PHE A 369 5.26 18.48 -34.73
C PHE A 369 5.42 17.75 -33.39
N PHE A 370 6.48 16.95 -33.24
CA PHE A 370 6.75 16.24 -31.98
C PHE A 370 6.78 17.19 -30.77
N HIS A 371 7.52 18.28 -30.88
CA HIS A 371 7.58 19.30 -29.82
C HIS A 371 6.24 19.97 -29.54
N SER A 372 5.50 20.33 -30.60
CA SER A 372 4.15 20.92 -30.47
C SER A 372 3.18 19.97 -29.77
N PHE A 373 3.20 18.68 -30.12
CA PHE A 373 2.34 17.66 -29.51
C PHE A 373 2.72 17.40 -28.04
N LEU A 374 4.01 17.36 -27.75
CA LEU A 374 4.55 17.17 -26.40
C LEU A 374 4.10 18.29 -25.45
N THR A 375 4.08 19.55 -25.94
CA THR A 375 3.87 20.75 -25.12
C THR A 375 2.44 21.28 -25.13
N VAL A 376 1.53 20.64 -25.85
CA VAL A 376 0.17 21.10 -26.00
C VAL A 376 -0.59 21.15 -24.66
N LYS A 377 -1.16 22.31 -24.31
CA LYS A 377 -1.85 22.56 -23.03
C LYS A 377 -3.37 22.73 -23.18
N ARG A 378 -3.83 23.14 -24.36
CA ARG A 378 -5.23 23.45 -24.65
C ARG A 378 -5.77 22.50 -25.70
N TYR A 379 -7.04 22.13 -25.53
CA TYR A 379 -7.72 21.18 -26.43
C TYR A 379 -7.79 21.69 -27.89
N ASP A 380 -8.11 22.98 -28.08
CA ASP A 380 -8.12 23.63 -29.38
C ASP A 380 -6.77 23.55 -30.11
N ASN A 381 -5.67 23.67 -29.37
CA ASN A 381 -4.32 23.55 -29.93
C ASN A 381 -4.00 22.09 -30.32
N LEU A 382 -4.46 21.10 -29.53
CA LEU A 382 -4.33 19.69 -29.88
C LEU A 382 -5.06 19.41 -31.20
N ARG A 383 -6.34 19.80 -31.27
CA ARG A 383 -7.17 19.64 -32.47
C ARG A 383 -6.54 20.31 -33.69
N ALA A 384 -6.14 21.58 -33.55
CA ALA A 384 -5.51 22.32 -34.64
C ALA A 384 -4.17 21.70 -35.10
N SER A 385 -3.41 21.11 -34.20
CA SER A 385 -2.15 20.43 -34.52
C SER A 385 -2.40 19.18 -35.38
N LEU A 386 -3.35 18.35 -35.02
CA LEU A 386 -3.71 17.14 -35.76
C LEU A 386 -4.37 17.45 -37.12
N ILE A 387 -5.23 18.49 -37.19
CA ILE A 387 -5.83 18.94 -38.47
C ILE A 387 -4.73 19.44 -39.41
N ARG A 388 -3.79 20.27 -38.92
CA ARG A 388 -2.67 20.77 -39.75
C ARG A 388 -1.80 19.63 -40.29
N LEU A 389 -1.56 18.62 -39.47
CA LEU A 389 -0.85 17.40 -39.88
C LEU A 389 -1.59 16.68 -40.99
N ASN A 390 -2.88 16.41 -40.85
CA ASN A 390 -3.68 15.74 -41.86
C ASN A 390 -3.69 16.56 -43.18
N VAL A 391 -3.90 17.87 -43.12
CA VAL A 391 -3.90 18.75 -44.29
C VAL A 391 -2.55 18.72 -45.03
N ALA A 392 -1.42 18.70 -44.28
CA ALA A 392 -0.11 18.63 -44.89
C ALA A 392 0.11 17.32 -45.64
N ARG A 393 -0.34 16.19 -45.07
CA ARG A 393 -0.26 14.89 -45.77
C ARG A 393 -1.14 14.79 -46.99
N MET A 394 -2.41 15.25 -46.88
CA MET A 394 -3.35 15.24 -48.01
C MET A 394 -2.89 16.08 -49.18
N LYS A 395 -2.17 17.21 -48.93
CA LYS A 395 -1.52 18.01 -49.99
C LYS A 395 -0.45 17.21 -50.73
N ASN A 396 0.18 16.24 -50.06
CA ASN A 396 1.20 15.37 -50.62
C ASN A 396 0.60 14.03 -51.13
N TYR A 397 -0.73 13.95 -51.32
CA TYR A 397 -1.43 12.74 -51.76
C TYR A 397 -1.22 11.52 -50.82
N GLN A 398 -1.04 11.79 -49.57
CA GLN A 398 -0.90 10.76 -48.51
C GLN A 398 -2.19 10.70 -47.67
N ASP A 399 -2.48 9.53 -47.12
CA ASP A 399 -3.64 9.35 -46.23
C ASP A 399 -3.50 10.17 -44.93
N PRO A 400 -4.62 10.62 -44.35
CA PRO A 400 -4.60 11.30 -43.07
C PRO A 400 -4.04 10.41 -41.97
N VAL A 401 -3.34 10.98 -41.01
CA VAL A 401 -2.75 10.27 -39.86
C VAL A 401 -3.82 9.83 -38.87
N VAL A 402 -4.85 10.61 -38.70
CA VAL A 402 -5.98 10.31 -37.83
C VAL A 402 -7.30 10.54 -38.59
N SER A 403 -8.17 9.53 -38.58
CA SER A 403 -9.53 9.67 -39.10
C SER A 403 -10.41 10.47 -38.15
N PHE A 404 -11.53 10.96 -38.65
CA PHE A 404 -12.50 11.67 -37.82
C PHE A 404 -13.08 10.78 -36.73
N ASP A 405 -13.49 9.57 -37.06
CA ASP A 405 -14.05 8.62 -36.10
C ASP A 405 -13.04 8.25 -35.00
N GLN A 406 -11.77 8.00 -35.38
CA GLN A 406 -10.70 7.74 -34.43
C GLN A 406 -10.42 8.93 -33.50
N TYR A 407 -10.51 10.16 -34.06
CA TYR A 407 -10.31 11.37 -33.25
C TYR A 407 -11.42 11.51 -32.19
N ILE A 408 -12.70 11.33 -32.62
CA ILE A 408 -13.85 11.38 -31.71
C ILE A 408 -13.70 10.34 -30.61
N GLU A 409 -13.43 9.10 -30.98
CA GLU A 409 -13.33 7.99 -30.02
C GLU A 409 -12.24 8.21 -28.97
N ILE A 410 -11.11 8.80 -29.35
CA ILE A 410 -10.00 9.05 -28.44
C ILE A 410 -10.25 10.29 -27.57
N PHE A 411 -10.73 11.40 -28.14
CA PHE A 411 -10.68 12.71 -27.52
C PHE A 411 -12.04 13.36 -27.24
N GLU A 412 -13.13 12.89 -27.86
CA GLU A 412 -14.45 13.51 -27.78
C GLU A 412 -15.54 12.50 -27.38
N GLN A 413 -16.52 12.97 -26.63
CA GLN A 413 -17.69 12.16 -26.22
C GLN A 413 -18.83 12.17 -27.25
N GLY A 414 -18.57 12.56 -28.48
CA GLY A 414 -19.57 12.95 -29.45
C GLY A 414 -19.95 14.43 -29.33
N GLU A 415 -20.78 14.96 -30.23
CA GLU A 415 -21.25 16.35 -30.21
C GLU A 415 -20.14 17.42 -30.04
N GLU A 416 -18.94 17.14 -30.50
CA GLU A 416 -17.75 18.02 -30.44
C GLU A 416 -17.29 18.42 -29.02
N LEU A 417 -17.76 17.71 -27.98
CA LEU A 417 -17.30 17.95 -26.59
C LEU A 417 -16.10 17.07 -26.26
N PRO A 418 -15.00 17.65 -25.76
CA PRO A 418 -13.86 16.86 -25.34
C PRO A 418 -14.20 16.03 -24.11
N TYR A 419 -13.65 14.83 -24.01
CA TYR A 419 -13.66 14.09 -22.77
C TYR A 419 -13.04 14.92 -21.64
N SER A 420 -13.57 14.82 -20.45
CA SER A 420 -12.98 15.49 -19.25
C SER A 420 -11.51 15.13 -19.06
N ASP A 421 -11.12 13.93 -19.51
CA ASP A 421 -9.77 13.37 -19.44
C ASP A 421 -8.99 13.44 -20.77
N TRP A 422 -9.37 14.30 -21.72
CA TRP A 422 -8.67 14.43 -23.00
C TRP A 422 -7.15 14.63 -22.86
N ARG A 423 -6.72 15.28 -21.77
CA ARG A 423 -5.30 15.44 -21.46
C ARG A 423 -4.64 14.10 -21.15
N LEU A 424 -5.35 13.22 -20.43
CA LEU A 424 -4.89 11.87 -20.19
C LEU A 424 -4.77 11.09 -21.50
N ALA A 425 -5.78 11.14 -22.36
CA ALA A 425 -5.73 10.49 -23.68
C ALA A 425 -4.54 10.99 -24.52
N ARG A 426 -4.30 12.32 -24.56
CA ARG A 426 -3.11 12.90 -25.19
C ARG A 426 -1.80 12.36 -24.59
N ASP A 427 -1.71 12.29 -23.25
CA ASP A 427 -0.53 11.80 -22.56
C ASP A 427 -0.27 10.30 -22.86
N LEU A 428 -1.34 9.50 -22.98
CA LEU A 428 -1.23 8.10 -23.37
C LEU A 428 -0.76 7.91 -24.82
N VAL A 429 -1.29 8.72 -25.75
CA VAL A 429 -0.78 8.74 -27.15
C VAL A 429 0.72 9.09 -27.13
N LEU A 430 1.12 10.07 -26.33
CA LEU A 430 2.52 10.49 -26.22
C LEU A 430 3.41 9.38 -25.64
N ILE A 431 2.97 8.68 -24.59
CA ILE A 431 3.69 7.52 -24.02
C ILE A 431 3.98 6.49 -25.13
N ARG A 432 2.94 6.12 -25.88
CA ARG A 432 3.09 5.16 -26.98
C ARG A 432 4.00 5.67 -28.09
N MET A 433 3.85 6.94 -28.46
CA MET A 433 4.69 7.58 -29.49
C MET A 433 6.17 7.58 -29.06
N VAL A 434 6.49 7.95 -27.81
CA VAL A 434 7.87 7.96 -27.29
C VAL A 434 8.46 6.55 -27.27
N GLU A 435 7.71 5.56 -26.81
CA GLU A 435 8.14 4.14 -26.83
C GLU A 435 8.49 3.68 -28.24
N ARG A 436 7.62 3.98 -29.21
CA ARG A 436 7.83 3.58 -30.61
C ARG A 436 9.01 4.32 -31.24
N LEU A 437 9.15 5.63 -31.02
CA LEU A 437 10.26 6.44 -31.51
C LEU A 437 11.60 5.97 -30.93
N HIS A 438 11.62 5.55 -29.66
CA HIS A 438 12.80 4.92 -29.07
C HIS A 438 13.16 3.63 -29.79
N GLY A 439 12.19 2.74 -30.01
CA GLY A 439 12.40 1.49 -30.75
C GLY A 439 12.88 1.69 -32.21
N LEU A 440 12.52 2.80 -32.82
CA LEU A 440 12.99 3.20 -34.17
C LEU A 440 14.37 3.90 -34.16
N GLY A 441 14.96 4.15 -32.98
CA GLY A 441 16.25 4.87 -32.84
C GLY A 441 16.16 6.39 -33.05
N TRP A 442 14.96 6.95 -33.28
CA TRP A 442 14.77 8.37 -33.58
C TRP A 442 15.14 9.26 -32.40
N ILE A 443 14.80 8.84 -31.17
CA ILE A 443 15.09 9.62 -29.95
C ILE A 443 16.61 9.77 -29.76
N GLU A 444 17.37 8.71 -29.94
CA GLU A 444 18.81 8.74 -29.80
C GLU A 444 19.47 9.58 -30.90
N ALA A 445 18.99 9.46 -32.14
CA ALA A 445 19.47 10.25 -33.29
C ALA A 445 19.20 11.75 -33.15
N ASN A 446 18.21 12.15 -32.36
CA ASN A 446 17.75 13.52 -32.18
C ASN A 446 18.01 14.10 -30.78
N LYS A 447 18.73 13.38 -29.91
CA LYS A 447 18.89 13.70 -28.48
C LYS A 447 19.31 15.16 -28.19
N GLU A 448 20.16 15.73 -29.01
CA GLU A 448 20.67 17.10 -28.84
C GLU A 448 19.62 18.18 -29.13
N SER A 449 18.57 17.86 -29.88
CA SER A 449 17.51 18.77 -30.26
C SER A 449 16.21 18.56 -29.50
N LEU A 450 16.15 17.53 -28.63
CA LEU A 450 15.01 17.26 -27.79
C LEU A 450 14.99 18.21 -26.58
N PRO A 451 13.80 18.65 -26.15
CA PRO A 451 13.70 19.55 -25.02
C PRO A 451 14.15 18.84 -23.73
N ASP A 452 15.11 19.45 -23.06
CA ASP A 452 15.43 19.11 -21.70
C ASP A 452 14.35 19.64 -20.73
N THR A 453 14.43 19.24 -19.51
CA THR A 453 13.60 19.41 -18.31
C THR A 453 12.68 20.63 -18.17
N GLU A 454 12.90 21.72 -18.89
CA GLU A 454 12.19 22.98 -18.62
C GLU A 454 10.77 23.07 -19.22
N VAL A 455 10.46 22.24 -20.21
CA VAL A 455 9.22 22.36 -20.99
C VAL A 455 7.94 22.00 -20.21
N PHE A 456 8.07 21.32 -19.08
CA PHE A 456 6.93 20.82 -18.29
C PHE A 456 6.70 21.57 -16.98
N ASN A 457 7.37 22.70 -16.79
CA ASN A 457 7.40 23.43 -15.51
C ASN A 457 6.18 24.29 -15.21
N GLU A 458 5.14 24.30 -16.03
CA GLU A 458 3.98 25.15 -15.82
C GLU A 458 2.67 24.35 -15.84
N GLU A 459 2.03 24.35 -14.71
CA GLU A 459 0.66 24.22 -14.22
C GLU A 459 0.49 23.28 -13.06
#